data_cbabe0747b4673e79498c83fa70c26f6
#
_entry.id   cbabe0747b4673e79498c83fa70c26f6
#
_cell.length_a   1.000
_cell.length_b   1.000
_cell.length_c   1.000
_cell.angle_alpha   90.00
_cell.angle_beta   90.00
_cell.angle_gamma   90.00
#
_symmetry.space_group_name_H-M   'P 1'
#
loop_
_entity.id
_entity.type
_entity.pdbx_description
1 polymer ?
#
loop_
_entity_poly.entity_id
_entity_poly.type
_entity_poly.pdbx_seq_one_letter_code
_entity_poly.pdbx_strand_id
1 'polypeptide(L)'
;MKRYVSLEEISDGRLYTAKDMVRADCHGCEGCSACCHGMGESVILDPYDVYRLEKMEGFSFAESIGRTIELNVVDGVILPNLMMAGEKESCGFLDREGRCSIHPYRPGICRLFPLGRFYEEGSFRYFLQKDECPKARTKIKLSKWLDTPELSRYEEFVLHWHYLVKDLEEKLSVAV
;
A
#
# COMPACT_ATOMS: atom_id res chain seq x y z
N MET A 1 9.17 1.70 -7.67
CA MET A 1 10.05 2.57 -6.87
C MET A 1 11.11 1.73 -6.19
N LYS A 2 12.35 1.82 -6.66
CA LYS A 2 13.49 1.13 -6.04
C LYS A 2 13.98 1.95 -4.85
N ARG A 3 13.87 1.42 -3.64
CA ARG A 3 14.51 2.03 -2.46
C ARG A 3 15.89 1.41 -2.30
N TYR A 4 16.94 2.22 -2.37
CA TYR A 4 18.33 1.82 -2.12
C TYR A 4 18.66 1.82 -0.61
N VAL A 5 17.77 1.25 0.20
CA VAL A 5 17.91 1.17 1.66
C VAL A 5 17.97 -0.29 2.03
N SER A 6 18.87 -0.67 2.93
CA SER A 6 18.97 -2.06 3.37
C SER A 6 17.74 -2.43 4.21
N LEU A 7 17.31 -3.70 4.11
CA LEU A 7 16.21 -4.21 4.92
C LEU A 7 16.48 -4.04 6.44
N GLU A 8 17.74 -4.16 6.84
CA GLU A 8 18.18 -4.03 8.23
C GLU A 8 18.00 -2.60 8.77
N GLU A 9 18.15 -1.59 7.92
CA GLU A 9 17.97 -0.19 8.32
C GLU A 9 16.50 0.17 8.52
N ILE A 10 15.61 -0.33 7.64
CA ILE A 10 14.19 0.06 7.62
C ILE A 10 13.26 -0.90 8.37
N SER A 11 13.75 -2.06 8.81
CA SER A 11 12.89 -3.09 9.41
C SER A 11 13.35 -3.49 10.82
N ASP A 12 12.54 -4.28 11.48
CA ASP A 12 12.87 -4.92 12.76
C ASP A 12 13.82 -6.13 12.60
N GLY A 13 14.38 -6.34 11.38
CA GLY A 13 15.31 -7.42 11.06
C GLY A 13 14.66 -8.79 10.89
N ARG A 14 13.33 -8.86 10.81
CA ARG A 14 12.57 -10.11 10.69
C ARG A 14 11.73 -10.14 9.42
N LEU A 15 11.61 -11.34 8.86
CA LEU A 15 10.71 -11.63 7.77
C LEU A 15 9.55 -12.50 8.29
N TYR A 16 8.34 -12.15 7.88
CA TYR A 16 7.10 -12.73 8.37
C TYR A 16 6.29 -13.32 7.22
N THR A 17 5.47 -14.30 7.57
CA THR A 17 4.39 -14.83 6.74
C THR A 17 3.04 -14.39 7.29
N ALA A 18 1.96 -14.58 6.54
CA ALA A 18 0.60 -14.26 6.99
C ALA A 18 0.17 -15.00 8.27
N LYS A 19 0.89 -16.08 8.65
CA LYS A 19 0.59 -16.90 9.83
C LYS A 19 1.24 -16.36 11.10
N ASP A 20 2.23 -15.48 10.99
CA ASP A 20 3.03 -15.00 12.10
C ASP A 20 2.34 -13.89 12.89
N MET A 21 2.82 -13.69 14.12
CA MET A 21 2.41 -12.57 14.99
C MET A 21 3.37 -11.41 14.79
N VAL A 22 2.84 -10.24 14.47
CA VAL A 22 3.59 -9.02 14.23
C VAL A 22 3.09 -7.87 15.13
N ARG A 23 3.97 -6.95 15.53
CA ARG A 23 3.63 -5.80 16.36
C ARG A 23 3.12 -4.64 15.49
N ALA A 24 1.99 -4.85 14.82
CA ALA A 24 1.40 -3.87 13.90
C ALA A 24 0.07 -3.28 14.41
N ASP A 25 -0.55 -3.89 15.42
CA ASP A 25 -1.88 -3.46 15.87
C ASP A 25 -1.82 -2.08 16.53
N CYS A 26 -2.64 -1.19 15.98
CA CYS A 26 -2.81 0.20 16.40
C CYS A 26 -4.28 0.51 16.77
N HIS A 27 -5.06 -0.50 17.17
CA HIS A 27 -6.48 -0.35 17.53
C HIS A 27 -7.33 0.28 16.42
N GLY A 28 -7.17 -0.20 15.18
CA GLY A 28 -7.97 0.25 14.03
C GLY A 28 -7.73 1.69 13.59
N CYS A 29 -6.55 2.26 13.89
CA CYS A 29 -6.20 3.65 13.57
C CYS A 29 -7.12 4.69 14.22
N GLU A 30 -7.78 4.35 15.33
CA GLU A 30 -8.69 5.26 16.01
C GLU A 30 -7.95 6.52 16.51
N GLY A 31 -8.45 7.70 16.09
CA GLY A 31 -7.85 8.99 16.39
C GLY A 31 -6.42 9.15 15.83
N CYS A 32 -6.08 8.47 14.73
CA CYS A 32 -4.78 8.58 14.06
C CYS A 32 -4.93 8.65 12.54
N SER A 33 -4.21 9.59 11.93
CA SER A 33 -4.14 9.77 10.48
C SER A 33 -2.70 9.94 9.97
N ALA A 34 -1.70 9.58 10.76
CA ALA A 34 -0.30 9.83 10.42
C ALA A 34 0.10 9.31 9.03
N CYS A 35 -0.31 8.09 8.67
CA CYS A 35 -0.05 7.51 7.36
C CYS A 35 -0.97 8.02 6.23
N CYS A 36 -1.84 9.00 6.50
CA CYS A 36 -2.70 9.65 5.50
C CYS A 36 -2.21 11.04 5.11
N HIS A 37 -1.01 11.43 5.54
CA HIS A 37 -0.38 12.71 5.26
C HIS A 37 1.04 12.51 4.75
N GLY A 38 1.50 13.40 3.87
CA GLY A 38 2.88 13.42 3.40
C GLY A 38 3.29 12.18 2.58
N MET A 39 2.32 11.48 2.00
CA MET A 39 2.60 10.25 1.26
C MET A 39 3.03 10.52 -0.19
N GLY A 40 2.81 11.73 -0.70
CA GLY A 40 3.11 12.09 -2.09
C GLY A 40 2.52 11.04 -3.05
N GLU A 41 3.32 10.55 -3.97
CA GLU A 41 2.93 9.57 -4.97
C GLU A 41 3.09 8.09 -4.51
N SER A 42 3.37 7.85 -3.23
CA SER A 42 3.75 6.51 -2.76
C SER A 42 2.57 5.54 -2.58
N VAL A 43 1.32 6.03 -2.58
CA VAL A 43 0.13 5.18 -2.47
C VAL A 43 -0.30 4.69 -3.85
N ILE A 44 0.56 3.85 -4.45
CA ILE A 44 0.31 3.25 -5.77
C ILE A 44 -0.79 2.21 -5.65
N LEU A 45 -1.71 2.25 -6.63
CA LEU A 45 -2.86 1.35 -6.71
C LEU A 45 -2.58 0.20 -7.67
N ASP A 46 -2.88 -1.00 -7.26
CA ASP A 46 -2.97 -2.14 -8.16
C ASP A 46 -4.37 -2.23 -8.84
N PRO A 47 -4.56 -3.03 -9.87
CA PRO A 47 -5.86 -3.18 -10.53
C PRO A 47 -7.00 -3.62 -9.61
N TYR A 48 -6.70 -4.39 -8.56
CA TYR A 48 -7.70 -4.80 -7.59
C TYR A 48 -8.11 -3.65 -6.67
N ASP A 49 -7.18 -2.77 -6.33
CA ASP A 49 -7.47 -1.55 -5.57
C ASP A 49 -8.39 -0.62 -6.36
N VAL A 50 -8.09 -0.40 -7.65
CA VAL A 50 -8.93 0.39 -8.56
C VAL A 50 -10.34 -0.20 -8.64
N TYR A 51 -10.47 -1.50 -8.88
CA TYR A 51 -11.76 -2.19 -8.92
C TYR A 51 -12.58 -1.99 -7.63
N ARG A 52 -11.93 -2.08 -6.46
CA ARG A 52 -12.60 -1.87 -5.16
C ARG A 52 -13.06 -0.43 -4.96
N LEU A 53 -12.24 0.53 -5.37
CA LEU A 53 -12.59 1.96 -5.33
C LEU A 53 -13.78 2.26 -6.24
N GLU A 54 -13.78 1.78 -7.48
CA GLU A 54 -14.93 1.92 -8.40
C GLU A 54 -16.23 1.40 -7.78
N LYS A 55 -16.18 0.23 -7.15
CA LYS A 55 -17.36 -0.36 -6.49
C LYS A 55 -17.85 0.46 -5.31
N MET A 56 -16.97 1.13 -4.61
CA MET A 56 -17.29 1.94 -3.43
C MET A 56 -17.75 3.34 -3.84
N GLU A 57 -17.06 4.00 -4.77
CA GLU A 57 -17.36 5.38 -5.19
C GLU A 57 -18.52 5.45 -6.19
N GLY A 58 -18.76 4.37 -6.93
CA GLY A 58 -19.73 4.36 -8.04
C GLY A 58 -19.24 5.12 -9.29
N PHE A 59 -17.99 5.54 -9.33
CA PHE A 59 -17.33 6.14 -10.48
C PHE A 59 -16.44 5.13 -11.18
N SER A 60 -16.34 5.23 -12.49
CA SER A 60 -15.35 4.48 -13.26
C SER A 60 -13.93 4.99 -12.98
N PHE A 61 -12.92 4.19 -13.30
CA PHE A 61 -11.52 4.61 -13.20
C PHE A 61 -11.25 5.95 -13.91
N ALA A 62 -11.79 6.10 -15.13
CA ALA A 62 -11.62 7.34 -15.90
C ALA A 62 -12.22 8.57 -15.20
N GLU A 63 -13.35 8.41 -14.52
CA GLU A 63 -13.99 9.49 -13.76
C GLU A 63 -13.29 9.81 -12.44
N SER A 64 -12.56 8.84 -11.89
CA SER A 64 -11.78 9.01 -10.65
C SER A 64 -10.45 9.74 -10.88
N ILE A 65 -9.93 9.74 -12.14
CA ILE A 65 -8.70 10.48 -12.49
C ILE A 65 -8.94 11.98 -12.33
N GLY A 66 -8.05 12.64 -11.58
CA GLY A 66 -8.14 14.06 -11.25
C GLY A 66 -9.13 14.40 -10.13
N ARG A 67 -9.77 13.37 -9.52
CA ARG A 67 -10.62 13.53 -8.33
C ARG A 67 -10.00 12.90 -7.09
N THR A 68 -9.74 11.60 -7.17
CA THR A 68 -9.21 10.77 -6.08
C THR A 68 -7.95 10.01 -6.50
N ILE A 69 -7.75 9.88 -7.81
CA ILE A 69 -6.64 9.16 -8.44
C ILE A 69 -5.88 10.12 -9.36
N GLU A 70 -4.57 10.03 -9.34
CA GLU A 70 -3.67 10.63 -10.33
C GLU A 70 -2.81 9.56 -11.00
N LEU A 71 -2.21 9.88 -12.14
CA LEU A 71 -1.34 9.00 -12.91
C LEU A 71 0.07 9.54 -12.87
N ASN A 72 1.02 8.74 -12.39
CA ASN A 72 2.42 9.11 -12.32
C ASN A 72 3.31 8.09 -13.03
N VAL A 73 4.47 8.56 -13.51
CA VAL A 73 5.48 7.69 -14.11
C VAL A 73 6.37 7.13 -13.00
N VAL A 74 6.31 5.82 -12.82
CA VAL A 74 7.13 5.09 -11.86
C VAL A 74 8.05 4.14 -12.62
N ASP A 75 9.35 4.41 -12.59
CA ASP A 75 10.38 3.62 -13.30
C ASP A 75 10.02 3.35 -14.79
N GLY A 76 9.44 4.36 -15.47
CA GLY A 76 9.04 4.31 -16.88
C GLY A 76 7.62 3.75 -17.15
N VAL A 77 6.94 3.23 -16.14
CA VAL A 77 5.56 2.73 -16.25
C VAL A 77 4.59 3.76 -15.67
N ILE A 78 3.49 4.04 -16.37
CA ILE A 78 2.43 4.90 -15.83
C ILE A 78 1.58 4.06 -14.88
N LEU A 79 1.55 4.44 -13.61
CA LEU A 79 0.79 3.78 -12.57
C LEU A 79 -0.18 4.77 -11.88
N PRO A 80 -1.38 4.31 -11.48
CA PRO A 80 -2.29 5.12 -10.69
C PRO A 80 -1.86 5.16 -9.23
N ASN A 81 -2.06 6.30 -8.57
CA ASN A 81 -1.90 6.46 -7.13
C ASN A 81 -3.01 7.34 -6.55
N LEU A 82 -3.21 7.28 -5.25
CA LEU A 82 -4.15 8.18 -4.59
C LEU A 82 -3.63 9.61 -4.62
N MET A 83 -4.53 10.53 -4.97
CA MET A 83 -4.23 11.96 -4.89
C MET A 83 -4.07 12.42 -3.46
N MET A 84 -3.02 13.20 -3.23
CA MET A 84 -2.83 13.96 -2.02
C MET A 84 -3.16 15.43 -2.29
N ALA A 85 -3.73 16.11 -1.32
CA ALA A 85 -4.22 17.48 -1.48
C ALA A 85 -3.79 18.40 -0.34
N GLY A 86 -3.70 19.72 -0.68
CA GLY A 86 -3.37 20.77 0.27
C GLY A 86 -1.93 20.78 0.74
N GLU A 87 -1.59 21.78 1.57
CA GLU A 87 -0.23 21.98 2.08
C GLU A 87 0.30 20.81 2.94
N LYS A 88 -0.61 20.02 3.53
CA LYS A 88 -0.27 18.85 4.36
C LYS A 88 -0.20 17.56 3.56
N GLU A 89 -0.34 17.62 2.24
CA GLU A 89 -0.42 16.43 1.39
C GLU A 89 -1.35 15.37 2.00
N SER A 90 -2.58 15.77 2.33
CA SER A 90 -3.57 14.89 2.95
C SER A 90 -4.25 14.01 1.91
N CYS A 91 -4.45 12.73 2.25
CA CYS A 91 -5.24 11.82 1.42
C CYS A 91 -6.66 12.35 1.22
N GLY A 92 -7.16 12.35 -0.03
CA GLY A 92 -8.51 12.83 -0.38
C GLY A 92 -9.66 12.08 0.31
N PHE A 93 -9.39 10.89 0.85
CA PHE A 93 -10.35 10.09 1.63
C PHE A 93 -10.29 10.32 3.15
N LEU A 94 -9.51 11.29 3.59
CA LEU A 94 -9.49 11.67 5.00
C LEU A 94 -10.68 12.59 5.30
N ASP A 95 -11.53 12.20 6.23
CA ASP A 95 -12.68 13.02 6.65
C ASP A 95 -12.26 14.13 7.64
N ARG A 96 -13.22 14.96 8.03
CA ARG A 96 -13.00 16.11 8.93
C ARG A 96 -12.60 15.68 10.35
N GLU A 97 -12.97 14.49 10.74
CA GLU A 97 -12.62 13.86 12.02
C GLU A 97 -11.24 13.20 12.00
N GLY A 98 -10.53 13.25 10.86
CA GLY A 98 -9.23 12.64 10.68
C GLY A 98 -9.28 11.12 10.54
N ARG A 99 -10.40 10.59 10.01
CA ARG A 99 -10.56 9.16 9.73
C ARG A 99 -10.61 8.89 8.23
N CYS A 100 -10.19 7.70 7.85
CA CYS A 100 -10.30 7.23 6.48
C CYS A 100 -11.76 6.87 6.16
N SER A 101 -12.42 7.64 5.30
CA SER A 101 -13.81 7.42 4.88
C SER A 101 -14.01 6.10 4.12
N ILE A 102 -12.94 5.59 3.51
CA ILE A 102 -12.94 4.31 2.77
C ILE A 102 -12.26 3.18 3.55
N HIS A 103 -12.19 3.25 4.89
CA HIS A 103 -11.41 2.31 5.69
C HIS A 103 -11.63 0.82 5.33
N PRO A 104 -12.85 0.30 5.10
CA PRO A 104 -13.07 -1.08 4.67
C PRO A 104 -12.57 -1.39 3.25
N TYR A 105 -12.41 -0.35 2.42
CA TYR A 105 -12.01 -0.45 1.01
C TYR A 105 -10.61 0.06 0.74
N ARG A 106 -9.84 0.34 1.80
CA ARG A 106 -8.46 0.84 1.71
C ARG A 106 -7.65 0.06 0.68
N PRO A 107 -6.81 0.73 -0.12
CA PRO A 107 -5.83 0.09 -0.98
C PRO A 107 -4.95 -0.91 -0.24
N GLY A 108 -4.46 -1.90 -0.95
CA GLY A 108 -3.61 -2.96 -0.38
C GLY A 108 -2.39 -2.43 0.35
N ILE A 109 -1.76 -1.38 -0.17
CA ILE A 109 -0.62 -0.72 0.49
C ILE A 109 -1.03 -0.03 1.80
N CYS A 110 -2.22 0.57 1.87
CA CYS A 110 -2.73 1.17 3.12
C CYS A 110 -3.08 0.12 4.17
N ARG A 111 -3.57 -1.06 3.75
CA ARG A 111 -3.81 -2.20 4.64
C ARG A 111 -2.53 -2.86 5.09
N LEU A 112 -1.52 -2.84 4.23
CA LEU A 112 -0.21 -3.39 4.52
C LEU A 112 0.52 -2.59 5.59
N PHE A 113 0.45 -1.25 5.53
CA PHE A 113 1.19 -0.37 6.44
C PHE A 113 0.92 -0.71 7.93
N PRO A 114 1.89 -0.77 8.82
CA PRO A 114 3.31 -0.39 8.66
C PRO A 114 4.23 -1.52 8.17
N LEU A 115 3.68 -2.52 7.51
CA LEU A 115 4.47 -3.58 6.92
C LEU A 115 4.90 -3.21 5.49
N GLY A 116 5.93 -3.89 5.00
CA GLY A 116 6.34 -3.92 3.61
C GLY A 116 6.40 -5.34 3.09
N ARG A 117 6.58 -5.51 1.78
CA ARG A 117 6.83 -6.80 1.14
C ARG A 117 8.28 -6.85 0.68
N PHE A 118 8.99 -7.88 1.06
CA PHE A 118 10.32 -8.20 0.58
C PHE A 118 10.20 -9.33 -0.45
N TYR A 119 10.39 -8.99 -1.72
CA TYR A 119 10.25 -9.92 -2.83
C TYR A 119 11.53 -10.70 -3.03
N GLU A 120 11.38 -12.02 -3.14
CA GLU A 120 12.40 -13.00 -3.48
C GLU A 120 11.98 -13.70 -4.79
N GLU A 121 12.86 -14.48 -5.41
CA GLU A 121 12.52 -15.16 -6.65
C GLU A 121 11.27 -16.04 -6.47
N GLY A 122 10.19 -15.72 -7.20
CA GLY A 122 8.93 -16.44 -7.19
C GLY A 122 8.10 -16.36 -5.89
N SER A 123 8.48 -15.50 -4.94
CA SER A 123 7.80 -15.37 -3.66
C SER A 123 8.00 -13.99 -3.03
N PHE A 124 7.33 -13.75 -1.90
CA PHE A 124 7.65 -12.63 -1.03
C PHE A 124 7.39 -12.96 0.44
N ARG A 125 8.01 -12.21 1.32
CA ARG A 125 7.72 -12.19 2.75
C ARG A 125 7.42 -10.77 3.21
N TYR A 126 6.78 -10.64 4.35
CA TYR A 126 6.51 -9.35 4.95
C TYR A 126 7.63 -8.95 5.89
N PHE A 127 7.84 -7.64 6.07
CA PHE A 127 8.70 -7.09 7.10
C PHE A 127 8.00 -5.94 7.81
N LEU A 128 8.31 -5.71 9.07
CA LEU A 128 7.78 -4.57 9.83
C LEU A 128 8.73 -3.39 9.68
N GLN A 129 8.21 -2.27 9.18
CA GLN A 129 8.97 -1.02 9.07
C GLN A 129 9.15 -0.41 10.46
N LYS A 130 10.38 -0.02 10.79
CA LYS A 130 10.70 0.63 12.06
C LYS A 130 10.11 2.03 12.11
N ASP A 131 9.54 2.39 13.25
CA ASP A 131 9.14 3.75 13.63
C ASP A 131 8.12 4.45 12.69
N GLU A 132 7.64 3.76 11.65
CA GLU A 132 6.70 4.32 10.68
C GLU A 132 5.28 4.50 11.27
N CYS A 133 4.84 3.61 12.15
CA CYS A 133 3.55 3.72 12.81
C CYS A 133 3.71 4.09 14.28
N PRO A 134 3.39 5.33 14.69
CA PRO A 134 3.58 5.79 16.09
C PRO A 134 2.66 5.06 17.08
N LYS A 135 1.61 4.38 16.59
CA LYS A 135 0.61 3.69 17.43
C LYS A 135 0.69 2.17 17.40
N ALA A 136 1.54 1.56 16.58
CA ALA A 136 1.72 0.11 16.55
C ALA A 136 2.35 -0.39 17.86
N ARG A 137 1.55 -0.97 18.75
CA ARG A 137 1.95 -1.33 20.12
C ARG A 137 1.81 -2.80 20.44
N THR A 138 0.77 -3.44 19.94
CA THR A 138 0.42 -4.80 20.32
C THR A 138 0.61 -5.79 19.18
N LYS A 139 0.72 -7.07 19.53
CA LYS A 139 0.88 -8.13 18.54
C LYS A 139 -0.47 -8.55 17.99
N ILE A 140 -0.55 -8.68 16.68
CA ILE A 140 -1.70 -9.22 15.97
C ILE A 140 -1.23 -10.27 14.97
N LYS A 141 -2.06 -11.26 14.65
CA LYS A 141 -1.76 -12.19 13.55
C LYS A 141 -1.76 -11.39 12.24
N LEU A 142 -0.71 -11.54 11.43
CA LEU A 142 -0.52 -10.74 10.22
C LEU A 142 -1.70 -10.87 9.25
N SER A 143 -2.26 -12.07 9.07
CA SER A 143 -3.48 -12.26 8.25
C SER A 143 -4.70 -11.47 8.76
N LYS A 144 -4.82 -11.28 10.08
CA LYS A 144 -5.86 -10.44 10.69
C LYS A 144 -5.61 -8.95 10.47
N TRP A 145 -4.33 -8.54 10.54
CA TRP A 145 -3.96 -7.15 10.28
C TRP A 145 -4.27 -6.72 8.86
N LEU A 146 -3.91 -7.56 7.88
CA LEU A 146 -4.16 -7.31 6.46
C LEU A 146 -5.64 -7.20 6.12
N ASP A 147 -6.50 -7.85 6.88
CA ASP A 147 -7.97 -7.82 6.73
C ASP A 147 -8.42 -7.94 5.26
N THR A 148 -7.87 -8.94 4.57
CA THR A 148 -8.08 -9.14 3.14
C THR A 148 -8.82 -10.45 2.93
N PRO A 149 -10.02 -10.42 2.32
CA PRO A 149 -10.71 -11.64 1.91
C PRO A 149 -9.84 -12.48 0.97
N GLU A 150 -9.90 -13.79 1.11
CA GLU A 150 -9.14 -14.74 0.29
C GLU A 150 -7.64 -14.38 0.21
N LEU A 151 -7.02 -14.08 1.34
CA LEU A 151 -5.68 -13.52 1.43
C LEU A 151 -4.65 -14.27 0.56
N SER A 152 -4.67 -15.60 0.54
CA SER A 152 -3.72 -16.38 -0.26
C SER A 152 -3.84 -16.09 -1.76
N ARG A 153 -5.06 -15.89 -2.24
CA ARG A 153 -5.33 -15.54 -3.63
C ARG A 153 -4.89 -14.10 -3.94
N TYR A 154 -5.09 -13.21 -2.98
CA TYR A 154 -4.59 -11.84 -3.09
C TYR A 154 -3.05 -11.79 -3.06
N GLU A 155 -2.39 -12.61 -2.24
CA GLU A 155 -0.92 -12.72 -2.22
C GLU A 155 -0.38 -13.21 -3.57
N GLU A 156 -1.01 -14.22 -4.18
CA GLU A 156 -0.67 -14.69 -5.54
C GLU A 156 -0.84 -13.59 -6.59
N PHE A 157 -1.98 -12.89 -6.57
CA PHE A 157 -2.24 -11.76 -7.48
C PHE A 157 -1.17 -10.67 -7.34
N VAL A 158 -0.85 -10.24 -6.12
CA VAL A 158 0.14 -9.19 -5.86
C VAL A 158 1.54 -9.61 -6.31
N LEU A 159 1.89 -10.89 -6.15
CA LEU A 159 3.16 -11.44 -6.63
C LEU A 159 3.26 -11.35 -8.16
N HIS A 160 2.22 -11.78 -8.87
CA HIS A 160 2.17 -11.71 -10.34
C HIS A 160 2.18 -10.26 -10.83
N TRP A 161 1.42 -9.38 -10.17
CA TRP A 161 1.39 -7.96 -10.49
C TRP A 161 2.78 -7.31 -10.32
N HIS A 162 3.47 -7.61 -9.23
CA HIS A 162 4.82 -7.12 -9.00
C HIS A 162 5.78 -7.49 -10.14
N TYR A 163 5.79 -8.75 -10.53
CA TYR A 163 6.69 -9.20 -11.61
C TYR A 163 6.27 -8.68 -12.98
N LEU A 164 4.98 -8.54 -13.26
CA LEU A 164 4.51 -7.90 -14.50
C LEU A 164 5.02 -6.45 -14.60
N VAL A 165 4.88 -5.66 -13.55
CA VAL A 165 5.36 -4.28 -13.54
C VAL A 165 6.88 -4.25 -13.72
N LYS A 166 7.61 -5.12 -13.02
CA LYS A 166 9.06 -5.24 -13.14
C LYS A 166 9.52 -5.61 -14.55
N ASP A 167 8.86 -6.54 -15.20
CA ASP A 167 9.14 -6.93 -16.58
C ASP A 167 8.90 -5.76 -17.57
N LEU A 168 7.88 -4.94 -17.31
CA LEU A 168 7.60 -3.73 -18.10
C LEU A 168 8.69 -2.68 -17.90
N GLU A 169 9.11 -2.43 -16.66
CA GLU A 169 10.21 -1.51 -16.33
C GLU A 169 11.50 -1.91 -17.07
N GLU A 170 11.86 -3.20 -17.03
CA GLU A 170 13.07 -3.72 -17.69
C GLU A 170 13.00 -3.55 -19.21
N LYS A 171 11.87 -3.84 -19.83
CA LYS A 171 11.69 -3.69 -21.30
C LYS A 171 11.72 -2.22 -21.72
N LEU A 172 11.16 -1.31 -20.95
CA LEU A 172 11.15 0.11 -21.25
C LEU A 172 12.54 0.73 -21.05
N SER A 173 13.29 0.28 -20.04
CA SER A 173 14.66 0.77 -19.80
C SER A 173 15.67 0.38 -20.90
N VAL A 174 15.40 -0.68 -21.66
CA VAL A 174 16.24 -1.12 -22.80
C VAL A 174 15.88 -0.38 -24.10
N ALA A 175 14.69 0.24 -24.16
CA ALA A 175 14.19 0.92 -25.36
C ALA A 175 14.61 2.41 -25.45
N VAL A 176 15.34 2.93 -24.45
CA VAL A 176 15.90 4.28 -24.38
C VAL A 176 17.40 4.23 -24.50
#